data_11d84b65819bbfb4f01bce0d8d4d7191
#
_entry.id   11d84b65819bbfb4f01bce0d8d4d7191
#
_cell.length_a   1.000
_cell.length_b   1.000
_cell.length_c   1.000
_cell.angle_alpha   90.00
_cell.angle_beta   90.00
_cell.angle_gamma   90.00
#
_symmetry.space_group_name_H-M   'P 1'
#
loop_
_entity.id
_entity.type
_entity.pdbx_description
1 polymer ?
#
loop_
_entity_poly.entity_id
_entity_poly.type
_entity_poly.pdbx_seq_one_letter_code
_entity_poly.pdbx_strand_id
1 'polypeptide(L)'
;SRGLGDVYKRQKEVYQYREIITSVEEEGIFYLTINETLAVVLLTNLLKNAFVHNIDGGHIRIVITPHSVMFCNTGAAQPLDAQRIFERFYQGKKKEGSTGLGLAIADTICKMQALRLCYEYKSGEHCFILYTSTHNQ
;
A
#
# COMPACT_ATOMS: atom_id res chain seq x y z
N SER A 1 -8.39 -4.43 -10.90
CA SER A 1 -9.63 -3.73 -11.08
C SER A 1 -9.41 -2.33 -11.64
N ARG A 2 -10.49 -1.72 -12.12
CA ARG A 2 -10.39 -0.41 -12.76
C ARG A 2 -9.90 0.67 -11.78
N GLY A 3 -10.36 0.60 -10.52
CA GLY A 3 -9.98 1.58 -9.51
C GLY A 3 -8.48 1.59 -9.26
N LEU A 4 -7.89 0.42 -9.14
CA LEU A 4 -6.44 0.32 -8.92
C LEU A 4 -5.68 0.88 -10.12
N GLY A 5 -6.12 0.58 -11.35
CA GLY A 5 -5.43 1.04 -12.54
C GLY A 5 -5.36 2.56 -12.62
N ASP A 6 -6.48 3.22 -12.35
CA ASP A 6 -6.55 4.68 -12.39
C ASP A 6 -5.70 5.32 -11.31
N VAL A 7 -5.77 4.81 -10.08
CA VAL A 7 -4.98 5.34 -8.97
C VAL A 7 -3.49 5.12 -9.22
N TYR A 8 -3.13 3.95 -9.70
CA TYR A 8 -1.75 3.59 -10.01
C TYR A 8 -1.15 4.56 -11.04
N LYS A 9 -1.88 4.79 -12.14
CA LYS A 9 -1.42 5.68 -13.18
C LYS A 9 -1.20 7.09 -12.67
N ARG A 10 -2.15 7.60 -11.87
CA ARG A 10 -2.06 8.95 -11.31
C ARG A 10 -0.86 9.08 -10.38
N GLN A 11 -0.64 8.12 -9.51
CA GLN A 11 0.47 8.19 -8.56
C GLN A 11 1.81 8.11 -9.28
N LYS A 12 1.91 7.30 -10.32
CA LYS A 12 3.13 7.24 -11.12
C LYS A 12 3.46 8.60 -11.74
N GLU A 13 2.44 9.30 -12.22
CA GLU A 13 2.65 10.64 -12.81
C GLU A 13 3.11 11.63 -11.76
N VAL A 14 2.48 11.63 -10.58
CA VAL A 14 2.83 12.56 -9.50
C VAL A 14 4.27 12.37 -9.05
N TYR A 15 4.73 11.13 -8.93
CA TYR A 15 6.05 10.83 -8.38
C TYR A 15 7.07 10.46 -9.45
N GLN A 16 6.81 10.80 -10.71
CA GLN A 16 7.69 10.48 -11.83
C GLN A 16 9.12 10.99 -11.62
N TYR A 17 9.28 12.12 -10.99
CA TYR A 17 10.60 12.72 -10.74
C TYR A 17 11.49 11.87 -9.83
N ARG A 18 10.91 10.93 -9.07
CA ARG A 18 11.67 10.05 -8.18
C ARG A 18 12.34 8.91 -8.92
N GLU A 19 11.97 8.67 -10.18
CA GLU A 19 12.54 7.59 -11.01
C GLU A 19 12.40 6.21 -10.37
N ILE A 20 11.27 5.97 -9.72
CA ILE A 20 10.97 4.70 -9.09
C ILE A 20 10.42 3.75 -10.15
N ILE A 21 10.99 2.55 -10.22
CA ILE A 21 10.55 1.53 -11.17
C ILE A 21 9.36 0.80 -10.57
N THR A 22 8.26 0.73 -11.32
CA THR A 22 7.04 0.09 -10.84
C THR A 22 6.71 -1.13 -11.68
N SER A 23 6.16 -2.17 -11.05
CA SER A 23 5.68 -3.35 -11.77
C SER A 23 4.41 -3.87 -11.12
N VAL A 24 3.57 -4.52 -11.93
CA VAL A 24 2.34 -5.17 -11.48
C VAL A 24 2.41 -6.62 -11.93
N GLU A 25 2.30 -7.54 -10.97
CA GLU A 25 2.29 -8.99 -11.24
C GLU A 25 0.88 -9.48 -10.99
N GLU A 26 0.21 -9.94 -12.02
CA GLU A 26 -1.17 -10.43 -11.92
C GLU A 26 -1.15 -11.96 -11.90
N GLU A 27 -1.40 -12.53 -10.73
CA GLU A 27 -1.45 -13.98 -10.53
C GLU A 27 -2.88 -14.44 -10.29
N GLY A 28 -3.84 -13.62 -10.63
CA GLY A 28 -5.25 -13.90 -10.46
C GLY A 28 -6.04 -12.61 -10.42
N ILE A 29 -7.34 -12.74 -10.14
CA ILE A 29 -8.22 -11.58 -10.02
C ILE A 29 -8.68 -11.49 -8.58
N PHE A 30 -8.51 -10.31 -8.00
CA PHE A 30 -8.95 -10.04 -6.63
C PHE A 30 -10.29 -9.30 -6.69
N TYR A 31 -11.33 -9.91 -6.17
CA TYR A 31 -12.66 -9.32 -6.16
C TYR A 31 -12.97 -8.74 -4.78
N LEU A 32 -13.57 -7.57 -4.78
CA LEU A 32 -13.88 -6.86 -3.57
C LEU A 32 -15.14 -6.04 -3.78
N THR A 33 -16.10 -6.17 -2.85
CA THR A 33 -17.28 -5.33 -2.83
C THR A 33 -17.06 -4.22 -1.82
N ILE A 34 -16.89 -3.00 -2.31
CA ILE A 34 -16.55 -1.85 -1.49
C ILE A 34 -17.09 -0.60 -2.17
N ASN A 35 -17.48 0.40 -1.36
CA ASN A 35 -17.84 1.70 -1.88
C ASN A 35 -16.68 2.26 -2.71
N GLU A 36 -16.98 2.77 -3.90
CA GLU A 36 -15.97 3.22 -4.84
C GLU A 36 -15.10 4.34 -4.27
N THR A 37 -15.69 5.29 -3.56
CA THR A 37 -14.93 6.39 -2.95
C THR A 37 -13.95 5.86 -1.91
N LEU A 38 -14.41 4.93 -1.07
CA LEU A 38 -13.53 4.33 -0.06
C LEU A 38 -12.42 3.53 -0.71
N ALA A 39 -12.70 2.84 -1.81
CA ALA A 39 -11.67 2.09 -2.54
C ALA A 39 -10.59 3.02 -3.05
N VAL A 40 -10.97 4.16 -3.64
CA VAL A 40 -10.00 5.12 -4.15
C VAL A 40 -9.15 5.68 -3.01
N VAL A 41 -9.76 6.01 -1.88
CA VAL A 41 -9.00 6.53 -0.72
C VAL A 41 -8.02 5.47 -0.21
N LEU A 42 -8.48 4.24 -0.06
CA LEU A 42 -7.64 3.13 0.41
C LEU A 42 -6.43 2.93 -0.50
N LEU A 43 -6.68 2.77 -1.79
CA LEU A 43 -5.62 2.51 -2.76
C LEU A 43 -4.67 3.69 -2.89
N THR A 44 -5.20 4.90 -2.87
CA THR A 44 -4.37 6.10 -2.94
C THR A 44 -3.40 6.15 -1.76
N ASN A 45 -3.89 5.87 -0.55
CA ASN A 45 -3.03 5.90 0.62
C ASN A 45 -1.95 4.82 0.58
N LEU A 46 -2.29 3.62 0.12
CA LEU A 46 -1.30 2.55 0.03
C LEU A 46 -0.25 2.84 -1.04
N LEU A 47 -0.66 3.34 -2.21
CA LEU A 47 0.27 3.65 -3.28
C LEU A 47 1.12 4.87 -2.94
N LYS A 48 0.50 5.92 -2.41
CA LYS A 48 1.25 7.11 -2.00
C LYS A 48 2.31 6.75 -0.98
N ASN A 49 1.96 5.91 -0.02
CA ASN A 49 2.91 5.43 0.98
C ASN A 49 4.11 4.76 0.32
N ALA A 50 3.86 3.92 -0.69
CA ALA A 50 4.92 3.20 -1.38
C ALA A 50 5.87 4.13 -2.14
N PHE A 51 5.37 5.25 -2.66
CA PHE A 51 6.21 6.24 -3.33
C PHE A 51 6.92 7.15 -2.33
N VAL A 52 6.19 7.71 -1.35
CA VAL A 52 6.75 8.68 -0.41
C VAL A 52 7.89 8.09 0.42
N HIS A 53 7.72 6.86 0.88
CA HIS A 53 8.70 6.21 1.75
C HIS A 53 9.71 5.35 1.00
N ASN A 54 9.75 5.52 -0.31
CA ASN A 54 10.73 4.85 -1.15
C ASN A 54 12.05 5.61 -1.17
N ILE A 55 13.03 5.00 -1.81
CA ILE A 55 14.30 5.68 -2.13
C ILE A 55 14.26 6.06 -3.61
N ASP A 56 14.95 7.13 -3.98
CA ASP A 56 15.03 7.53 -5.38
C ASP A 56 15.71 6.43 -6.18
N GLY A 57 15.15 6.11 -7.33
CA GLY A 57 15.67 5.02 -8.15
C GLY A 57 15.32 3.63 -7.60
N GLY A 58 14.48 3.56 -6.57
CA GLY A 58 14.03 2.30 -6.02
C GLY A 58 12.94 1.65 -6.86
N HIS A 59 12.17 0.75 -6.24
CA HIS A 59 11.10 0.08 -6.96
C HIS A 59 9.85 -0.10 -6.11
N ILE A 60 8.73 -0.31 -6.80
CA ILE A 60 7.46 -0.73 -6.21
C ILE A 60 6.99 -1.94 -7.00
N ARG A 61 6.57 -2.96 -6.28
CA ARG A 61 6.06 -4.19 -6.87
C ARG A 61 4.67 -4.44 -6.30
N ILE A 62 3.67 -4.52 -7.18
CA ILE A 62 2.29 -4.80 -6.78
C ILE A 62 1.97 -6.21 -7.26
N VAL A 63 1.54 -7.07 -6.34
CA VAL A 63 1.20 -8.46 -6.67
C VAL A 63 -0.28 -8.68 -6.38
N ILE A 64 -1.03 -9.10 -7.40
CA ILE A 64 -2.47 -9.34 -7.30
C ILE A 64 -2.70 -10.83 -7.38
N THR A 65 -3.33 -11.40 -6.36
CA THR A 65 -3.73 -12.81 -6.35
C THR A 65 -5.24 -12.88 -6.14
N PRO A 66 -5.87 -14.06 -6.25
CA PRO A 66 -7.30 -14.15 -5.94
C PRO A 66 -7.63 -13.79 -4.49
N HIS A 67 -6.65 -13.79 -3.60
CA HIS A 67 -6.90 -13.62 -2.17
C HIS A 67 -6.28 -12.35 -1.59
N SER A 68 -5.43 -11.67 -2.34
CA SER A 68 -4.69 -10.54 -1.78
C SER A 68 -4.21 -9.57 -2.84
N VAL A 69 -3.92 -8.35 -2.40
CA VAL A 69 -3.16 -7.38 -3.19
C VAL A 69 -2.01 -6.94 -2.29
N MET A 70 -0.79 -7.13 -2.77
CA MET A 70 0.39 -6.80 -2.01
C MET A 70 1.11 -5.61 -2.64
N PHE A 71 1.46 -4.62 -1.81
CA PHE A 71 2.18 -3.42 -2.23
C PHE A 71 3.54 -3.44 -1.58
N CYS A 72 4.59 -3.73 -2.34
CA CYS A 72 5.95 -3.83 -1.83
C CYS A 72 6.81 -2.73 -2.38
N ASN A 73 7.62 -2.12 -1.53
CA ASN A 73 8.50 -1.04 -1.95
C ASN A 73 9.84 -1.11 -1.25
N THR A 74 10.88 -0.68 -1.95
CA THR A 74 12.16 -0.38 -1.32
C THR A 74 11.99 0.81 -0.40
N GLY A 75 12.88 0.97 0.55
CA GLY A 75 12.80 2.05 1.52
C GLY A 75 13.93 1.95 2.52
N ALA A 76 13.71 2.42 3.73
CA ALA A 76 14.70 2.31 4.80
C ALA A 76 15.10 0.84 4.99
N ALA A 77 16.37 0.61 5.30
CA ALA A 77 16.93 -0.74 5.37
C ALA A 77 16.65 -1.43 6.71
N GLN A 78 15.58 -1.05 7.37
CA GLN A 78 15.17 -1.60 8.66
C GLN A 78 13.66 -1.78 8.66
N PRO A 79 13.16 -2.83 9.32
CA PRO A 79 11.72 -3.00 9.43
C PRO A 79 11.09 -1.88 10.26
N LEU A 80 9.84 -1.57 9.96
CA LEU A 80 9.03 -0.68 10.79
C LEU A 80 8.37 -1.50 11.89
N ASP A 81 7.84 -0.82 12.90
CA ASP A 81 7.16 -1.51 13.99
C ASP A 81 5.79 -1.98 13.51
N ALA A 82 5.65 -3.27 13.23
CA ALA A 82 4.43 -3.84 12.68
C ALA A 82 3.23 -3.66 13.59
N GLN A 83 3.45 -3.47 14.91
CA GLN A 83 2.37 -3.26 15.85
C GLN A 83 1.89 -1.83 15.91
N ARG A 84 2.72 -0.87 15.48
CA ARG A 84 2.41 0.55 15.57
C ARG A 84 2.23 1.23 14.23
N ILE A 85 2.55 0.54 13.13
CA ILE A 85 2.62 1.16 11.80
C ILE A 85 1.29 1.78 11.37
N PHE A 86 0.16 1.30 11.92
CA PHE A 86 -1.16 1.82 11.57
C PHE A 86 -1.72 2.80 12.60
N GLU A 87 -0.92 3.18 13.61
CA GLU A 87 -1.34 4.20 14.56
C GLU A 87 -1.30 5.58 13.90
N ARG A 88 -2.21 6.44 14.31
CA ARG A 88 -2.25 7.81 13.81
C ARG A 88 -0.95 8.51 14.17
N PHE A 89 -0.42 9.26 13.21
CA PHE A 89 0.79 10.06 13.35
C PHE A 89 2.07 9.26 13.61
N TYR A 90 2.01 7.93 13.56
CA TYR A 90 3.22 7.14 13.68
C TYR A 90 4.03 7.24 12.39
N GLN A 91 5.30 7.56 12.52
CA GLN A 91 6.22 7.55 11.39
C GLN A 91 7.56 7.04 11.93
N GLY A 92 8.05 5.95 11.36
CA GLY A 92 9.34 5.41 11.72
C GLY A 92 10.42 6.45 11.49
N LYS A 93 10.34 7.14 10.35
CA LYS A 93 11.23 8.25 10.04
C LYS A 93 10.39 9.27 9.28
N LYS A 94 10.33 10.49 9.81
CA LYS A 94 9.51 11.52 9.21
C LYS A 94 10.02 11.88 7.81
N LYS A 95 9.12 11.93 6.85
CA LYS A 95 9.40 12.32 5.48
C LYS A 95 8.56 13.52 5.10
N GLU A 96 9.14 14.39 4.27
CA GLU A 96 8.41 15.53 3.75
C GLU A 96 7.22 15.05 2.93
N GLY A 97 6.07 15.68 3.13
CA GLY A 97 4.85 15.29 2.44
C GLY A 97 4.06 14.19 3.13
N SER A 98 4.59 13.65 4.24
CA SER A 98 3.92 12.62 4.99
C SER A 98 3.28 13.21 6.25
N THR A 99 2.00 12.91 6.47
CA THR A 99 1.26 13.42 7.62
C THR A 99 1.17 12.42 8.77
N GLY A 100 1.54 11.16 8.51
CA GLY A 100 1.38 10.11 9.51
C GLY A 100 -0.06 9.62 9.64
N LEU A 101 -0.93 9.97 8.69
CA LEU A 101 -2.34 9.58 8.72
C LEU A 101 -2.72 8.55 7.66
N GLY A 102 -1.96 8.47 6.57
CA GLY A 102 -2.33 7.64 5.43
C GLY A 102 -2.58 6.18 5.76
N LEU A 103 -1.67 5.56 6.49
CA LEU A 103 -1.81 4.16 6.85
C LEU A 103 -2.91 3.95 7.89
N ALA A 104 -3.12 4.90 8.80
CA ALA A 104 -4.22 4.82 9.76
C ALA A 104 -5.57 4.90 9.05
N ILE A 105 -5.68 5.75 8.03
CA ILE A 105 -6.89 5.85 7.22
C ILE A 105 -7.13 4.54 6.47
N ALA A 106 -6.09 3.99 5.85
CA ALA A 106 -6.20 2.73 5.13
C ALA A 106 -6.66 1.60 6.06
N ASP A 107 -6.08 1.52 7.25
CA ASP A 107 -6.45 0.50 8.23
C ASP A 107 -7.90 0.65 8.68
N THR A 108 -8.34 1.88 8.91
CA THR A 108 -9.73 2.16 9.30
C THR A 108 -10.70 1.71 8.22
N ILE A 109 -10.42 2.03 6.97
CA ILE A 109 -11.26 1.60 5.85
C ILE A 109 -11.33 0.08 5.78
N CYS A 110 -10.19 -0.59 5.95
CA CYS A 110 -10.15 -2.05 5.92
C CYS A 110 -11.03 -2.65 7.02
N LYS A 111 -10.96 -2.11 8.22
CA LYS A 111 -11.79 -2.60 9.32
C LYS A 111 -13.28 -2.41 9.05
N MET A 112 -13.64 -1.29 8.42
CA MET A 112 -15.04 -1.02 8.09
C MET A 112 -15.57 -1.95 6.99
N GLN A 113 -14.69 -2.48 6.16
CA GLN A 113 -15.08 -3.24 4.97
C GLN A 113 -14.76 -4.72 5.08
N ALA A 114 -14.51 -5.22 6.30
CA ALA A 114 -14.17 -6.63 6.53
C ALA A 114 -12.93 -7.05 5.74
N LEU A 115 -11.96 -6.16 5.65
CA LEU A 115 -10.67 -6.42 5.05
C LEU A 115 -9.61 -6.45 6.12
N ARG A 116 -8.47 -7.06 5.81
CA ARG A 116 -7.32 -7.05 6.68
C ARG A 116 -6.17 -6.40 5.97
N LEU A 117 -5.36 -5.67 6.73
CA LEU A 117 -4.18 -4.99 6.21
C LEU A 117 -3.03 -5.34 7.14
N CYS A 118 -1.98 -5.91 6.58
CA CYS A 118 -0.81 -6.32 7.33
C CYS A 118 0.44 -5.71 6.73
N TYR A 119 1.48 -5.64 7.55
CA TYR A 119 2.78 -5.16 7.11
C TYR A 119 3.82 -6.23 7.42
N GLU A 120 4.76 -6.43 6.48
CA GLU A 120 5.96 -7.22 6.77
C GLU A 120 7.13 -6.63 6.01
N TYR A 121 8.31 -6.86 6.55
CA TYR A 121 9.56 -6.47 5.92
C TYR A 121 10.29 -7.75 5.53
N LYS A 122 10.57 -7.90 4.25
CA LYS A 122 11.15 -9.14 3.75
C LYS A 122 12.01 -8.85 2.53
N SER A 123 13.22 -9.38 2.53
CA SER A 123 14.14 -9.27 1.39
C SER A 123 14.36 -7.83 0.95
N GLY A 124 14.46 -6.91 1.92
CA GLY A 124 14.72 -5.51 1.64
C GLY A 124 13.50 -4.73 1.19
N GLU A 125 12.32 -5.34 1.18
CA GLU A 125 11.08 -4.67 0.81
C GLU A 125 10.16 -4.50 2.00
N HIS A 126 9.50 -3.34 2.04
CA HIS A 126 8.39 -3.08 2.95
C HIS A 126 7.13 -3.46 2.21
N CYS A 127 6.37 -4.42 2.74
CA CYS A 127 5.20 -4.95 2.05
C CYS A 127 3.95 -4.73 2.87
N PHE A 128 2.93 -4.15 2.24
CA PHE A 128 1.60 -3.98 2.83
C PHE A 128 0.66 -4.91 2.07
N ILE A 129 0.00 -5.80 2.81
CA ILE A 129 -0.80 -6.86 2.23
C ILE A 129 -2.26 -6.64 2.60
N LEU A 130 -3.08 -6.50 1.57
CA LEU A 130 -4.52 -6.31 1.69
C LEU A 130 -5.21 -7.61 1.31
N TYR A 131 -6.07 -8.13 2.19
CA TYR A 131 -6.80 -9.35 1.88
C TYR A 131 -8.13 -9.40 2.63
N THR A 132 -9.01 -10.29 2.20
CA THR A 132 -10.33 -10.40 2.82
C THR A 132 -10.24 -11.17 4.12
N SER A 133 -10.88 -10.66 5.17
CA SER A 133 -10.82 -11.32 6.46
C SER A 133 -11.55 -12.66 6.47
N THR A 134 -12.53 -12.84 5.59
CA THR A 134 -13.30 -14.07 5.52
C THR A 134 -12.52 -15.22 4.90
N HIS A 135 -11.44 -14.94 4.21
CA HIS A 135 -10.65 -15.97 3.56
C HIS A 135 -9.71 -16.69 4.51
N ASN A 136 -9.47 -16.14 5.64
CA ASN A 136 -8.45 -16.59 6.56
C ASN A 136 -8.99 -17.66 7.50
N GLN A 137 -9.38 -18.78 6.94
CA GLN A 137 -9.98 -19.87 7.71
C GLN A 137 -9.02 -21.03 7.87
#